data_f2ceb0d42cd007890715d31168d561d1
#
_entry.id   f2ceb0d42cd007890715d31168d561d1
#
_cell.length_a   1.000
_cell.length_b   1.000
_cell.length_c   1.000
_cell.angle_alpha   90.00
_cell.angle_beta   90.00
_cell.angle_gamma   90.00
#
_symmetry.space_group_name_H-M   'P 1'
#
loop_
_entity.id
_entity.type
_entity.pdbx_description
1 polymer ?
#
loop_
_entity_poly.entity_id
_entity_poly.type
_entity_poly.pdbx_seq_one_letter_code
_entity_poly.pdbx_strand_id
1 'polypeptide(L)'
;YTININTEMNYWPAQTTNLAETELPLIQLVKDISVTGRKTAQEMYGAKGYVAHHNTDIWRSTGMIDGATWGMWPNGAGWLSTHLWQRYLFNGDKEYLKNVYPQLKGAADFYLTAMVKHPKYGWMVTCPSISPEHGPHGSSSVVAGCTMDNQIAFDVLSNALQASTILKEPKEYIDSLNDRLSMLAPMQIRRYGQLQEWLEDA
;
A
#
# COMPACT_ATOMS: atom_id res chain seq x y z
N TYR A 1 13.35 -5.87 -6.77
CA TYR A 1 14.33 -4.93 -6.31
C TYR A 1 13.69 -3.99 -5.30
N THR A 2 14.28 -2.88 -4.90
CA THR A 2 13.72 -2.05 -3.83
C THR A 2 12.41 -1.39 -4.24
N ILE A 3 11.33 -1.68 -3.53
CA ILE A 3 9.97 -1.19 -3.77
C ILE A 3 9.41 -0.45 -2.55
N ASN A 4 10.30 0.19 -1.78
CA ASN A 4 9.92 1.07 -0.66
C ASN A 4 10.07 2.56 -1.00
N ILE A 5 10.54 2.91 -2.20
CA ILE A 5 10.58 4.23 -2.86
C ILE A 5 11.20 4.18 -4.25
N ASN A 6 12.28 3.39 -4.45
CA ASN A 6 13.13 3.52 -5.64
C ASN A 6 12.38 3.16 -6.93
N THR A 7 11.64 2.07 -6.93
CA THR A 7 10.83 1.66 -8.10
C THR A 7 9.74 2.68 -8.38
N GLU A 8 9.00 3.08 -7.38
CA GLU A 8 7.92 4.07 -7.49
C GLU A 8 8.45 5.39 -8.08
N MET A 9 9.53 5.90 -7.52
CA MET A 9 10.17 7.15 -7.95
C MET A 9 10.63 7.11 -9.41
N ASN A 10 11.13 5.97 -9.88
CA ASN A 10 11.55 5.79 -11.27
C ASN A 10 10.38 5.87 -12.25
N TYR A 11 9.15 5.56 -11.83
CA TYR A 11 7.97 5.57 -12.70
C TYR A 11 7.10 6.82 -12.56
N TRP A 12 7.29 7.67 -11.52
CA TRP A 12 6.48 8.88 -11.35
C TRP A 12 6.43 9.81 -12.57
N PRO A 13 7.51 10.01 -13.33
CA PRO A 13 7.45 10.90 -14.49
C PRO A 13 6.72 10.30 -15.71
N ALA A 14 6.49 8.99 -15.77
CA ALA A 14 6.02 8.31 -16.98
C ALA A 14 4.74 8.94 -17.58
N GLN A 15 3.74 9.21 -16.77
CA GLN A 15 2.49 9.79 -17.25
C GLN A 15 2.65 11.28 -17.58
N THR A 16 3.28 12.05 -16.70
CA THR A 16 3.44 13.51 -16.86
C THR A 16 4.32 13.91 -18.02
N THR A 17 5.24 13.04 -18.44
CA THR A 17 6.12 13.27 -19.60
C THR A 17 5.63 12.60 -20.87
N ASN A 18 4.40 12.07 -20.88
CA ASN A 18 3.82 11.37 -22.03
C ASN A 18 4.61 10.14 -22.49
N LEU A 19 5.12 9.37 -21.52
CA LEU A 19 5.85 8.12 -21.71
C LEU A 19 5.11 6.93 -21.07
N ALA A 20 3.79 6.93 -21.14
CA ALA A 20 2.91 5.96 -20.47
C ALA A 20 3.23 4.49 -20.83
N GLU A 21 3.74 4.23 -22.03
CA GLU A 21 4.16 2.89 -22.45
C GLU A 21 5.31 2.32 -21.61
N THR A 22 6.13 3.16 -20.99
CA THR A 22 7.23 2.73 -20.13
C THR A 22 6.76 2.10 -18.82
N GLU A 23 5.49 2.29 -18.44
CA GLU A 23 4.90 1.63 -17.26
C GLU A 23 4.46 0.18 -17.51
N LEU A 24 4.42 -0.31 -18.74
CA LEU A 24 3.95 -1.67 -19.02
C LEU A 24 4.71 -2.75 -18.23
N PRO A 25 6.04 -2.69 -18.07
CA PRO A 25 6.76 -3.63 -17.22
C PRO A 25 6.37 -3.55 -15.75
N LEU A 26 6.08 -2.35 -15.21
CA LEU A 26 5.61 -2.16 -13.84
C LEU A 26 4.22 -2.77 -13.64
N ILE A 27 3.31 -2.54 -14.58
CA ILE A 27 1.96 -3.13 -14.54
C ILE A 27 2.06 -4.66 -14.52
N GLN A 28 2.94 -5.24 -15.35
CA GLN A 28 3.16 -6.68 -15.34
C GLN A 28 3.77 -7.15 -14.02
N LEU A 29 4.75 -6.42 -13.47
CA LEU A 29 5.32 -6.70 -12.15
C LEU A 29 4.23 -6.76 -11.07
N VAL A 30 3.33 -5.76 -11.02
CA VAL A 30 2.23 -5.73 -10.05
C VAL A 30 1.28 -6.92 -10.22
N LYS A 31 0.98 -7.30 -11.47
CA LYS A 31 0.18 -8.51 -11.76
C LYS A 31 0.87 -9.78 -11.23
N ASP A 32 2.16 -9.92 -11.47
CA ASP A 32 2.92 -11.09 -11.04
C ASP A 32 2.98 -11.19 -9.50
N ILE A 33 3.34 -10.09 -8.81
CA ILE A 33 3.40 -10.07 -7.34
C ILE A 33 2.01 -10.21 -6.71
N SER A 34 0.93 -9.83 -7.41
CA SER A 34 -0.42 -10.07 -6.93
C SER A 34 -0.77 -11.56 -6.84
N VAL A 35 -0.05 -12.42 -7.57
CA VAL A 35 -0.17 -13.87 -7.49
C VAL A 35 0.67 -14.43 -6.35
N THR A 36 1.98 -14.12 -6.34
CA THR A 36 2.92 -14.65 -5.32
C THR A 36 2.63 -14.10 -3.94
N GLY A 37 2.25 -12.83 -3.85
CA GLY A 37 1.95 -12.12 -2.60
C GLY A 37 0.70 -12.60 -1.87
N ARG A 38 -0.20 -13.35 -2.53
CA ARG A 38 -1.36 -13.97 -1.86
C ARG A 38 -0.94 -14.99 -0.81
N LYS A 39 0.04 -15.82 -1.16
CA LYS A 39 0.59 -16.79 -0.21
C LYS A 39 1.22 -16.10 0.97
N THR A 40 2.03 -15.06 0.72
CA THR A 40 2.66 -14.25 1.77
C THR A 40 1.62 -13.57 2.67
N ALA A 41 0.57 -12.98 2.11
CA ALA A 41 -0.51 -12.36 2.89
C ALA A 41 -1.21 -13.39 3.78
N GLN A 42 -1.52 -14.56 3.25
CA GLN A 42 -2.19 -15.62 4.01
C GLN A 42 -1.31 -16.21 5.10
N GLU A 43 -0.05 -16.57 4.79
CA GLU A 43 0.82 -17.29 5.71
C GLU A 43 1.41 -16.38 6.80
N MET A 44 1.73 -15.11 6.48
CA MET A 44 2.35 -14.20 7.44
C MET A 44 1.35 -13.35 8.23
N TYR A 45 0.20 -13.04 7.64
CA TYR A 45 -0.77 -12.10 8.22
C TYR A 45 -2.16 -12.71 8.42
N GLY A 46 -2.43 -13.92 7.94
CA GLY A 46 -3.78 -14.49 7.92
C GLY A 46 -4.76 -13.64 7.09
N ALA A 47 -4.25 -12.83 6.17
CA ALA A 47 -4.99 -11.81 5.45
C ALA A 47 -5.40 -12.28 4.05
N LYS A 48 -6.46 -11.64 3.52
CA LYS A 48 -6.86 -11.73 2.11
C LYS A 48 -6.00 -10.80 1.26
N GLY A 49 -6.24 -10.83 -0.06
CA GLY A 49 -5.51 -9.98 -0.99
C GLY A 49 -4.08 -10.43 -1.19
N TYR A 50 -3.15 -9.49 -1.33
CA TYR A 50 -1.74 -9.78 -1.52
C TYR A 50 -0.86 -8.70 -0.87
N VAL A 51 0.37 -9.08 -0.51
CA VAL A 51 1.37 -8.22 0.10
C VAL A 51 2.72 -8.44 -0.57
N ALA A 52 3.54 -7.40 -0.65
CA ALA A 52 4.98 -7.50 -0.84
C ALA A 52 5.66 -6.53 0.12
N HIS A 53 6.82 -6.94 0.63
CA HIS A 53 7.61 -6.14 1.54
C HIS A 53 8.52 -5.16 0.77
N HIS A 54 9.61 -4.68 1.38
CA HIS A 54 10.43 -3.60 0.84
C HIS A 54 11.17 -3.91 -0.46
N ASN A 55 11.33 -5.19 -0.79
CA ASN A 55 12.04 -5.67 -1.99
C ASN A 55 11.25 -6.77 -2.72
N THR A 56 11.50 -6.87 -4.02
CA THR A 56 11.14 -8.01 -4.87
C THR A 56 12.27 -8.31 -5.84
N ASP A 57 12.18 -9.40 -6.57
CA ASP A 57 13.20 -9.88 -7.50
C ASP A 57 12.62 -10.41 -8.81
N ILE A 58 13.46 -11.02 -9.66
CA ILE A 58 13.03 -11.59 -10.93
C ILE A 58 12.07 -12.79 -10.75
N TRP A 59 12.08 -13.45 -9.60
CA TRP A 59 11.18 -14.56 -9.24
C TRP A 59 9.92 -14.08 -8.54
N ARG A 60 9.77 -12.75 -8.34
CA ARG A 60 8.61 -12.14 -7.67
C ARG A 60 8.48 -12.54 -6.20
N SER A 61 9.60 -12.60 -5.49
CA SER A 61 9.60 -12.74 -4.04
C SER A 61 8.82 -11.60 -3.38
N THR A 62 8.02 -11.92 -2.36
CA THR A 62 7.15 -10.97 -1.67
C THR A 62 7.33 -10.99 -0.14
N GLY A 63 8.08 -11.96 0.37
CA GLY A 63 8.41 -12.09 1.79
C GLY A 63 9.39 -11.02 2.26
N MET A 64 9.58 -10.96 3.58
CA MET A 64 10.60 -10.11 4.19
C MET A 64 12.00 -10.66 3.93
N ILE A 65 12.95 -9.75 3.64
CA ILE A 65 14.38 -10.04 3.54
C ILE A 65 15.18 -8.99 4.32
N ASP A 66 16.48 -9.18 4.47
CA ASP A 66 17.45 -8.24 5.06
C ASP A 66 17.22 -7.89 6.54
N GLY A 67 16.41 -8.68 7.26
CA GLY A 67 16.12 -8.47 8.67
C GLY A 67 14.97 -7.49 8.93
N ALA A 68 14.48 -7.47 10.18
CA ALA A 68 13.28 -6.73 10.57
C ALA A 68 13.42 -5.21 10.42
N THR A 69 14.64 -4.67 10.59
CA THR A 69 14.90 -3.23 10.51
C THR A 69 14.53 -2.63 9.15
N TRP A 70 14.67 -3.40 8.09
CA TRP A 70 14.34 -2.98 6.71
C TRP A 70 13.18 -3.77 6.11
N GLY A 71 13.10 -5.06 6.45
CA GLY A 71 12.17 -6.01 5.84
C GLY A 71 10.74 -5.97 6.36
N MET A 72 10.52 -5.50 7.59
CA MET A 72 9.22 -5.54 8.25
C MET A 72 8.28 -4.41 7.78
N TRP A 73 8.20 -4.17 6.49
CA TRP A 73 7.37 -3.13 5.90
C TRP A 73 6.40 -3.71 4.85
N PRO A 74 5.11 -3.88 5.16
CA PRO A 74 4.17 -4.61 4.31
C PRO A 74 3.46 -3.74 3.26
N ASN A 75 4.05 -2.64 2.83
CA ASN A 75 3.35 -1.67 1.99
C ASN A 75 3.84 -1.61 0.54
N GLY A 76 4.88 -2.38 0.16
CA GLY A 76 5.45 -2.34 -1.20
C GLY A 76 4.42 -2.66 -2.29
N ALA A 77 3.65 -3.74 -2.14
CA ALA A 77 2.60 -4.07 -3.10
C ALA A 77 1.49 -3.02 -3.16
N GLY A 78 1.08 -2.49 -2.00
CA GLY A 78 0.08 -1.43 -1.91
C GLY A 78 0.54 -0.17 -2.65
N TRP A 79 1.74 0.30 -2.37
CA TRP A 79 2.28 1.50 -3.02
C TRP A 79 2.44 1.33 -4.53
N LEU A 80 2.98 0.21 -4.99
CA LEU A 80 3.07 -0.09 -6.42
C LEU A 80 1.69 -0.11 -7.10
N SER A 81 0.64 -0.57 -6.41
CA SER A 81 -0.71 -0.60 -6.98
C SER A 81 -1.27 0.79 -7.28
N THR A 82 -0.79 1.85 -6.61
CA THR A 82 -1.23 3.22 -6.87
C THR A 82 -0.91 3.70 -8.28
N HIS A 83 0.16 3.20 -8.90
CA HIS A 83 0.50 3.50 -10.30
C HIS A 83 -0.57 3.01 -11.27
N LEU A 84 -1.23 1.89 -10.98
CA LEU A 84 -2.32 1.38 -11.82
C LEU A 84 -3.49 2.37 -11.87
N TRP A 85 -3.84 2.94 -10.72
CA TRP A 85 -4.87 3.95 -10.63
C TRP A 85 -4.44 5.26 -11.27
N GLN A 86 -3.21 5.71 -11.02
CA GLN A 86 -2.68 6.93 -11.61
C GLN A 86 -2.73 6.89 -13.15
N ARG A 87 -2.34 5.77 -13.76
CA ARG A 87 -2.46 5.59 -15.21
C ARG A 87 -3.91 5.72 -15.69
N TYR A 88 -4.88 5.18 -14.95
CA TYR A 88 -6.29 5.37 -15.27
C TYR A 88 -6.71 6.84 -15.21
N LEU A 89 -6.24 7.60 -14.22
CA LEU A 89 -6.55 9.03 -14.12
C LEU A 89 -6.04 9.83 -15.32
N PHE A 90 -4.93 9.44 -15.93
CA PHE A 90 -4.38 10.10 -17.10
C PHE A 90 -5.09 9.70 -18.41
N ASN A 91 -5.51 8.46 -18.56
CA ASN A 91 -6.06 7.96 -19.83
C ASN A 91 -7.59 7.83 -19.87
N GLY A 92 -8.25 7.75 -18.69
CA GLY A 92 -9.70 7.56 -18.60
C GLY A 92 -10.23 6.23 -19.18
N ASP A 93 -9.34 5.27 -19.48
CA ASP A 93 -9.70 4.01 -20.14
C ASP A 93 -10.32 3.03 -19.16
N LYS A 94 -11.65 2.86 -19.26
CA LYS A 94 -12.41 1.94 -18.41
C LYS A 94 -12.10 0.46 -18.68
N GLU A 95 -11.70 0.10 -19.88
CA GLU A 95 -11.31 -1.29 -20.16
C GLU A 95 -9.94 -1.59 -19.53
N TYR A 96 -9.01 -0.65 -19.57
CA TYR A 96 -7.80 -0.72 -18.78
C TYR A 96 -8.11 -0.86 -17.28
N LEU A 97 -9.00 -0.01 -16.73
CA LEU A 97 -9.39 -0.06 -15.32
C LEU A 97 -9.95 -1.44 -14.94
N LYS A 98 -10.85 -2.00 -15.73
CA LYS A 98 -11.37 -3.36 -15.52
C LYS A 98 -10.25 -4.41 -15.50
N ASN A 99 -9.27 -4.27 -16.39
CA ASN A 99 -8.15 -5.21 -16.51
C ASN A 99 -7.23 -5.21 -15.28
N VAL A 100 -7.00 -4.04 -14.66
CA VAL A 100 -6.12 -3.89 -13.48
C VAL A 100 -6.88 -3.87 -12.15
N TYR A 101 -8.20 -3.83 -12.18
CA TYR A 101 -9.03 -3.79 -10.98
C TYR A 101 -8.80 -4.95 -10.01
N PRO A 102 -8.57 -6.21 -10.45
CA PRO A 102 -8.23 -7.30 -9.54
C PRO A 102 -7.00 -7.02 -8.68
N GLN A 103 -6.01 -6.27 -9.19
CA GLN A 103 -4.82 -5.87 -8.45
C GLN A 103 -5.14 -4.74 -7.47
N LEU A 104 -5.89 -3.71 -7.88
CA LEU A 104 -6.34 -2.64 -7.00
C LEU A 104 -7.18 -3.20 -5.83
N LYS A 105 -8.15 -4.06 -6.16
CA LYS A 105 -8.98 -4.72 -5.17
C LYS A 105 -8.16 -5.59 -4.23
N GLY A 106 -7.26 -6.41 -4.75
CA GLY A 106 -6.44 -7.31 -3.95
C GLY A 106 -5.50 -6.58 -2.99
N ALA A 107 -4.93 -5.43 -3.40
CA ALA A 107 -4.16 -4.58 -2.51
C ALA A 107 -5.04 -4.02 -1.37
N ALA A 108 -6.25 -3.54 -1.70
CA ALA A 108 -7.19 -3.05 -0.69
C ALA A 108 -7.68 -4.16 0.26
N ASP A 109 -7.94 -5.36 -0.25
CA ASP A 109 -8.35 -6.52 0.54
C ASP A 109 -7.30 -6.89 1.61
N PHE A 110 -6.00 -6.67 1.30
CA PHE A 110 -4.94 -6.84 2.29
C PHE A 110 -5.14 -5.87 3.46
N TYR A 111 -5.27 -4.56 3.21
CA TYR A 111 -5.49 -3.58 4.28
C TYR A 111 -6.81 -3.79 5.03
N LEU A 112 -7.87 -4.21 4.34
CA LEU A 112 -9.15 -4.53 4.99
C LEU A 112 -9.04 -5.67 5.99
N THR A 113 -8.08 -6.59 5.82
CA THR A 113 -7.99 -7.81 6.63
C THR A 113 -6.73 -7.90 7.48
N ALA A 114 -5.63 -7.23 7.13
CA ALA A 114 -4.38 -7.26 7.87
C ALA A 114 -4.24 -6.16 8.93
N MET A 115 -4.88 -5.00 8.74
CA MET A 115 -4.80 -3.91 9.71
C MET A 115 -5.43 -4.31 11.05
N VAL A 116 -4.82 -3.84 12.13
CA VAL A 116 -5.26 -4.09 13.50
C VAL A 116 -5.73 -2.80 14.18
N LYS A 117 -6.64 -2.94 15.14
CA LYS A 117 -7.09 -1.78 15.93
C LYS A 117 -6.04 -1.42 16.98
N HIS A 118 -5.54 -0.18 16.92
CA HIS A 118 -4.56 0.30 17.90
C HIS A 118 -5.21 0.42 19.28
N PRO A 119 -4.63 -0.19 20.34
CA PRO A 119 -5.31 -0.31 21.65
C PRO A 119 -5.54 1.03 22.35
N LYS A 120 -4.67 2.01 22.14
CA LYS A 120 -4.77 3.33 22.78
C LYS A 120 -5.66 4.29 21.99
N TYR A 121 -5.53 4.34 20.68
CA TYR A 121 -6.21 5.35 19.84
C TYR A 121 -7.47 4.83 19.19
N GLY A 122 -7.64 3.52 19.06
CA GLY A 122 -8.79 2.92 18.39
C GLY A 122 -8.75 2.98 16.86
N TRP A 123 -7.72 3.59 16.27
CA TRP A 123 -7.52 3.64 14.82
C TRP A 123 -7.09 2.28 14.27
N MET A 124 -7.39 2.05 12.99
CA MET A 124 -6.86 0.90 12.25
C MET A 124 -5.48 1.24 11.71
N VAL A 125 -4.50 0.40 12.02
CA VAL A 125 -3.09 0.62 11.69
C VAL A 125 -2.45 -0.66 11.14
N THR A 126 -1.39 -0.52 10.36
CA THR A 126 -0.47 -1.62 10.03
C THR A 126 0.39 -1.94 11.25
N CYS A 127 0.51 -3.23 11.57
CA CYS A 127 1.32 -3.71 12.70
C CYS A 127 1.63 -5.20 12.52
N PRO A 128 2.91 -5.62 12.57
CA PRO A 128 4.11 -4.78 12.67
C PRO A 128 4.41 -4.04 11.36
N SER A 129 5.12 -2.91 11.46
CA SER A 129 5.66 -2.18 10.32
C SER A 129 6.91 -1.38 10.72
N ILE A 130 7.47 -0.65 9.77
CA ILE A 130 8.55 0.31 10.00
C ILE A 130 8.24 1.60 9.23
N SER A 131 8.88 2.72 9.61
CA SER A 131 9.03 3.86 8.71
C SER A 131 10.38 3.73 8.02
N PRO A 132 10.44 3.33 6.73
CA PRO A 132 11.74 3.10 6.09
C PRO A 132 12.60 4.37 6.06
N GLU A 133 13.84 4.31 6.50
CA GLU A 133 14.55 3.12 7.01
C GLU A 133 15.13 3.40 8.41
N HIS A 134 14.36 3.92 9.32
CA HIS A 134 14.79 4.23 10.69
C HIS A 134 13.64 4.06 11.69
N GLY A 135 13.93 4.21 12.97
CA GLY A 135 12.97 4.07 14.04
C GLY A 135 12.99 5.23 15.02
N PRO A 136 11.98 5.37 15.87
CA PRO A 136 11.91 6.41 16.87
C PRO A 136 13.04 6.24 17.92
N HIS A 137 13.80 7.31 18.16
CA HIS A 137 14.78 7.42 19.27
C HIS A 137 15.83 6.31 19.40
N GLY A 138 16.34 5.77 18.29
CA GLY A 138 17.46 4.83 18.31
C GLY A 138 17.16 3.47 18.96
N SER A 139 15.90 3.17 19.24
CA SER A 139 15.45 1.89 19.78
C SER A 139 15.08 0.91 18.65
N SER A 140 13.94 0.24 18.71
CA SER A 140 13.45 -0.59 17.62
C SER A 140 12.99 0.25 16.45
N SER A 141 13.29 -0.16 15.21
CA SER A 141 12.66 0.40 14.00
C SER A 141 11.22 -0.12 13.80
N VAL A 142 10.87 -1.25 14.43
CA VAL A 142 9.55 -1.85 14.29
C VAL A 142 8.53 -1.08 15.13
N VAL A 143 7.50 -0.60 14.46
CA VAL A 143 6.45 0.25 15.02
C VAL A 143 5.06 -0.21 14.57
N ALA A 144 4.02 0.49 15.01
CA ALA A 144 2.65 0.33 14.55
C ALA A 144 2.16 1.66 13.96
N GLY A 145 1.62 1.62 12.74
CA GLY A 145 0.87 2.73 12.16
C GLY A 145 1.67 4.02 11.93
N CYS A 146 2.91 3.92 11.42
CA CYS A 146 3.64 5.12 11.02
C CYS A 146 2.86 5.89 9.93
N THR A 147 3.14 7.18 9.81
CA THR A 147 2.41 8.08 8.90
C THR A 147 2.49 7.64 7.44
N MET A 148 3.66 7.19 6.98
CA MET A 148 3.82 6.66 5.64
C MET A 148 2.85 5.51 5.35
N ASP A 149 2.71 4.58 6.27
CA ASP A 149 1.78 3.46 6.14
C ASP A 149 0.33 3.92 6.03
N ASN A 150 -0.06 4.87 6.90
CA ASN A 150 -1.41 5.42 6.89
C ASN A 150 -1.72 6.16 5.59
N GLN A 151 -0.74 6.86 5.01
CA GLN A 151 -0.87 7.53 3.71
C GLN A 151 -1.04 6.51 2.58
N ILE A 152 -0.20 5.48 2.53
CA ILE A 152 -0.30 4.44 1.51
C ILE A 152 -1.62 3.67 1.65
N ALA A 153 -2.02 3.30 2.87
CA ALA A 153 -3.30 2.64 3.10
C ALA A 153 -4.49 3.51 2.66
N PHE A 154 -4.43 4.82 2.96
CA PHE A 154 -5.46 5.77 2.52
C PHE A 154 -5.55 5.82 0.99
N ASP A 155 -4.42 5.93 0.29
CA ASP A 155 -4.40 5.97 -1.17
C ASP A 155 -4.93 4.67 -1.78
N VAL A 156 -4.46 3.52 -1.31
CA VAL A 156 -4.90 2.20 -1.81
C VAL A 156 -6.40 1.99 -1.62
N LEU A 157 -6.91 2.27 -0.42
CA LEU A 157 -8.33 2.11 -0.11
C LEU A 157 -9.20 3.12 -0.89
N SER A 158 -8.75 4.37 -1.02
CA SER A 158 -9.45 5.42 -1.78
C SER A 158 -9.48 5.11 -3.28
N ASN A 159 -8.37 4.62 -3.83
CA ASN A 159 -8.28 4.24 -5.23
C ASN A 159 -9.18 3.04 -5.53
N ALA A 160 -9.18 2.03 -4.66
CA ALA A 160 -10.07 0.88 -4.77
C ALA A 160 -11.56 1.28 -4.65
N LEU A 161 -11.89 2.21 -3.75
CA LEU A 161 -13.25 2.75 -3.57
C LEU A 161 -13.73 3.44 -4.84
N GLN A 162 -12.92 4.33 -5.41
CA GLN A 162 -13.26 5.03 -6.65
C GLN A 162 -13.40 4.06 -7.82
N ALA A 163 -12.45 3.13 -7.98
CA ALA A 163 -12.50 2.09 -9.01
C ALA A 163 -13.76 1.22 -8.88
N SER A 164 -14.08 0.78 -7.65
CA SER A 164 -15.27 -0.03 -7.35
C SER A 164 -16.56 0.71 -7.70
N THR A 165 -16.61 2.00 -7.41
CA THR A 165 -17.77 2.85 -7.74
C THR A 165 -17.95 3.00 -9.24
N ILE A 166 -16.87 3.25 -9.99
CA ILE A 166 -16.89 3.38 -11.46
C ILE A 166 -17.31 2.06 -12.12
N LEU A 167 -16.82 0.93 -11.60
CA LEU A 167 -17.11 -0.42 -12.13
C LEU A 167 -18.43 -1.01 -11.60
N LYS A 168 -19.10 -0.31 -10.68
CA LYS A 168 -20.38 -0.72 -10.08
C LYS A 168 -20.28 -2.06 -9.33
N GLU A 169 -19.24 -2.19 -8.54
CA GLU A 169 -19.04 -3.31 -7.64
C GLU A 169 -20.14 -3.40 -6.56
N PRO A 170 -20.32 -4.54 -5.88
CA PRO A 170 -21.32 -4.69 -4.82
C PRO A 170 -21.22 -3.62 -3.74
N LYS A 171 -22.36 -3.10 -3.30
CA LYS A 171 -22.46 -2.03 -2.30
C LYS A 171 -21.75 -2.41 -1.00
N GLU A 172 -21.85 -3.65 -0.57
CA GLU A 172 -21.24 -4.14 0.65
C GLU A 172 -19.72 -4.00 0.63
N TYR A 173 -19.10 -4.17 -0.54
CA TYR A 173 -17.66 -3.96 -0.70
C TYR A 173 -17.31 -2.47 -0.65
N ILE A 174 -18.08 -1.63 -1.33
CA ILE A 174 -17.93 -0.17 -1.32
C ILE A 174 -18.09 0.38 0.12
N ASP A 175 -19.09 -0.10 0.86
CA ASP A 175 -19.32 0.28 2.25
C ASP A 175 -18.13 -0.14 3.14
N SER A 176 -17.57 -1.34 2.94
CA SER A 176 -16.41 -1.81 3.71
C SER A 176 -15.16 -0.97 3.51
N LEU A 177 -14.96 -0.42 2.30
CA LEU A 177 -13.86 0.49 2.01
C LEU A 177 -14.07 1.86 2.70
N ASN A 178 -15.30 2.41 2.63
CA ASN A 178 -15.63 3.65 3.31
C ASN A 178 -15.47 3.53 4.83
N ASP A 179 -15.94 2.45 5.42
CA ASP A 179 -15.82 2.19 6.85
C ASP A 179 -14.35 2.14 7.26
N ARG A 180 -13.51 1.41 6.51
CA ARG A 180 -12.08 1.31 6.80
C ARG A 180 -11.38 2.67 6.68
N LEU A 181 -11.67 3.46 5.65
CA LEU A 181 -11.12 4.81 5.49
C LEU A 181 -11.45 5.71 6.66
N SER A 182 -12.68 5.63 7.19
CA SER A 182 -13.11 6.43 8.35
C SER A 182 -12.39 6.04 9.66
N MET A 183 -11.78 4.86 9.70
CA MET A 183 -11.09 4.34 10.88
C MET A 183 -9.57 4.52 10.84
N LEU A 184 -9.01 5.05 9.77
CA LEU A 184 -7.58 5.30 9.67
C LEU A 184 -7.12 6.39 10.65
N ALA A 185 -5.85 6.32 11.06
CA ALA A 185 -5.27 7.39 11.86
C ALA A 185 -5.23 8.70 11.06
N PRO A 186 -5.65 9.83 11.65
CA PRO A 186 -5.53 11.14 11.00
C PRO A 186 -4.06 11.56 10.90
N MET A 187 -3.76 12.41 9.93
CA MET A 187 -2.46 13.07 9.87
C MET A 187 -2.27 13.95 11.10
N GLN A 188 -1.18 13.75 11.81
CA GLN A 188 -0.89 14.46 13.06
C GLN A 188 0.25 15.46 12.87
N ILE A 189 0.16 16.58 13.56
CA ILE A 189 1.18 17.64 13.53
C ILE A 189 1.97 17.56 14.83
N ARG A 190 3.30 17.54 14.72
CA ARG A 190 4.23 17.57 15.86
C ARG A 190 4.26 18.94 16.53
N ARG A 191 4.81 18.96 17.74
CA ARG A 191 5.01 20.17 18.55
C ARG A 191 5.76 21.32 17.85
N TYR A 192 6.54 21.04 16.80
CA TYR A 192 7.26 22.04 16.00
C TYR A 192 6.55 22.40 14.68
N GLY A 193 5.33 21.95 14.45
CA GLY A 193 4.52 22.28 13.29
C GLY A 193 4.73 21.41 12.05
N GLN A 194 5.62 20.41 12.09
CA GLN A 194 5.80 19.46 10.98
C GLN A 194 4.86 18.25 11.11
N LEU A 195 4.66 17.55 9.98
CA LEU A 195 3.95 16.29 9.97
C LEU A 195 4.67 15.26 10.87
N GLN A 196 3.91 14.55 11.67
CA GLN A 196 4.40 13.51 12.57
C GLN A 196 4.72 12.23 11.78
N GLU A 197 5.85 11.60 12.05
CA GLU A 197 6.26 10.38 11.36
C GLU A 197 5.71 9.12 12.02
N TRP A 198 5.64 9.09 13.33
CA TRP A 198 5.06 8.00 14.11
C TRP A 198 3.79 8.43 14.82
N LEU A 199 3.00 7.48 15.33
CA LEU A 199 1.78 7.79 16.11
C LEU A 199 2.07 8.58 17.38
N GLU A 200 3.24 8.40 17.96
CA GLU A 200 3.69 9.20 19.10
C GLU A 200 4.59 10.34 18.62
N ASP A 201 4.53 11.49 19.28
CA ASP A 201 5.44 12.62 19.00
C ASP A 201 6.82 12.31 19.61
N ALA A 202 7.66 11.68 18.81
CA ALA A 202 8.98 11.20 19.21
C ALA A 202 10.08 12.22 18.90
#